data_65de9e632d7f81956b833537b8553929
#
_entry.id   65de9e632d7f81956b833537b8553929
#
_cell.length_a   1.000
_cell.length_b   1.000
_cell.length_c   1.000
_cell.angle_alpha   90.00
_cell.angle_beta   90.00
_cell.angle_gamma   90.00
#
_symmetry.space_group_name_H-M   'P 1'
#
loop_
_entity.id
_entity.type
_entity.pdbx_description
1 polymer ?
#
loop_
_entity_poly.entity_id
_entity_poly.type
_entity_poly.pdbx_seq_one_letter_code
_entity_poly.pdbx_strand_id
1 'polypeptide(L)'
;MKKINVPLLASICETAGAPGFEQSVRTLVIEQLKDVVDEYSIDNMGNVTTIVRGKSSDKKVMIAAHMDEIGFIVTHIDDHGFVRFHTLGGFDPKTLTAQRVIIHGKKDLIGVMGSKPIHVMTAAERTKVPKTTDYFI
;
A
#
# COMPACT_ATOMS: atom_id res chain seq x y z
N MET A 1 -11.71 -26.67 10.64
CA MET A 1 -11.36 -25.31 10.24
C MET A 1 -10.86 -25.32 8.79
N LYS A 2 -11.40 -24.47 7.90
CA LYS A 2 -10.82 -24.32 6.55
C LYS A 2 -9.41 -23.74 6.72
N LYS A 3 -8.43 -24.30 6.01
CA LYS A 3 -7.06 -23.76 6.01
C LYS A 3 -7.04 -22.40 5.32
N ILE A 4 -6.25 -21.47 5.87
CA ILE A 4 -5.99 -20.18 5.22
C ILE A 4 -5.33 -20.44 3.86
N ASN A 5 -5.77 -19.75 2.82
CA ASN A 5 -5.14 -19.78 1.51
C ASN A 5 -3.87 -18.89 1.54
N VAL A 6 -2.76 -19.47 2.00
CA VAL A 6 -1.49 -18.74 2.13
C VAL A 6 -0.98 -18.17 0.79
N PRO A 7 -1.05 -18.91 -0.35
CA PRO A 7 -0.65 -18.35 -1.64
C PRO A 7 -1.45 -17.10 -2.03
N LEU A 8 -2.76 -17.09 -1.82
CA LEU A 8 -3.59 -15.91 -2.10
C LEU A 8 -3.24 -14.75 -1.18
N LEU A 9 -3.04 -15.02 0.12
CA LEU A 9 -2.62 -14.00 1.07
C LEU A 9 -1.28 -13.37 0.65
N ALA A 10 -0.30 -14.19 0.27
CA ALA A 10 0.99 -13.71 -0.24
C ALA A 10 0.80 -12.83 -1.48
N SER A 11 0.02 -13.28 -2.48
CA SER A 11 -0.25 -12.50 -3.69
C SER A 11 -0.89 -11.14 -3.38
N ILE A 12 -1.82 -11.08 -2.42
CA ILE A 12 -2.44 -9.81 -2.01
C ILE A 12 -1.41 -8.89 -1.34
N CYS A 13 -0.60 -9.43 -0.42
CA CYS A 13 0.41 -8.65 0.30
C CYS A 13 1.59 -8.19 -0.58
N GLU A 14 1.87 -8.88 -1.68
CA GLU A 14 2.96 -8.54 -2.60
C GLU A 14 2.51 -7.66 -3.77
N THR A 15 1.20 -7.47 -3.95
CA THR A 15 0.66 -6.65 -5.03
C THR A 15 0.59 -5.19 -4.59
N ALA A 16 1.26 -4.30 -5.32
CA ALA A 16 1.24 -2.87 -5.04
C ALA A 16 -0.17 -2.28 -5.14
N GLY A 17 -0.54 -1.48 -4.14
CA GLY A 17 -1.88 -0.89 -4.04
C GLY A 17 -1.92 0.34 -3.13
N ALA A 18 -1.00 1.30 -3.30
CA ALA A 18 -1.03 2.54 -2.54
C ALA A 18 -2.30 3.37 -2.87
N PRO A 19 -2.81 4.20 -1.92
CA PRO A 19 -3.99 5.03 -2.13
C PRO A 19 -3.92 5.87 -3.40
N GLY A 20 -4.93 5.74 -4.27
CA GLY A 20 -4.99 6.34 -5.60
C GLY A 20 -4.29 5.55 -6.71
N PHE A 21 -3.62 4.45 -6.38
CA PHE A 21 -2.87 3.58 -7.31
C PHE A 21 -3.23 2.10 -7.13
N GLU A 22 -4.49 1.80 -6.81
CA GLU A 22 -4.98 0.46 -6.47
C GLU A 22 -5.25 -0.44 -7.69
N GLN A 23 -4.91 -0.03 -8.91
CA GLN A 23 -5.25 -0.75 -10.15
C GLN A 23 -4.78 -2.21 -10.14
N SER A 24 -3.54 -2.46 -9.66
CA SER A 24 -2.97 -3.81 -9.65
C SER A 24 -3.69 -4.71 -8.67
N VAL A 25 -3.88 -4.27 -7.43
CA VAL A 25 -4.60 -5.04 -6.41
C VAL A 25 -6.06 -5.22 -6.78
N ARG A 26 -6.71 -4.20 -7.38
CA ARG A 26 -8.08 -4.30 -7.90
C ARG A 26 -8.21 -5.38 -8.97
N THR A 27 -7.27 -5.44 -9.92
CA THR A 27 -7.23 -6.49 -10.94
C THR A 27 -7.11 -7.87 -10.30
N LEU A 28 -6.20 -8.03 -9.35
CA LEU A 28 -6.05 -9.29 -8.61
C LEU A 28 -7.35 -9.68 -7.90
N VAL A 29 -8.01 -8.75 -7.21
CA VAL A 29 -9.30 -9.00 -6.52
C VAL A 29 -10.37 -9.47 -7.51
N ILE A 30 -10.51 -8.80 -8.66
CA ILE A 30 -11.49 -9.17 -9.68
C ILE A 30 -11.19 -10.56 -10.24
N GLU A 31 -9.94 -10.88 -10.54
CA GLU A 31 -9.52 -12.19 -11.03
C GLU A 31 -9.85 -13.33 -10.06
N GLN A 32 -9.72 -13.06 -8.76
CA GLN A 32 -10.06 -14.05 -7.73
C GLN A 32 -11.57 -14.22 -7.50
N LEU A 33 -12.37 -13.21 -7.84
CA LEU A 33 -13.81 -13.20 -7.55
C LEU A 33 -14.68 -13.50 -8.77
N LYS A 34 -14.23 -13.24 -9.99
CA LYS A 34 -15.06 -13.31 -11.22
C LYS A 34 -15.80 -14.61 -11.43
N ASP A 35 -15.24 -15.73 -10.97
CA ASP A 35 -15.82 -17.07 -11.14
C ASP A 35 -16.70 -17.51 -9.94
N VAL A 36 -16.81 -16.67 -8.91
CA VAL A 36 -17.56 -16.99 -7.68
C VAL A 36 -18.64 -15.96 -7.34
N VAL A 37 -18.76 -14.89 -8.13
CA VAL A 37 -19.78 -13.85 -7.98
C VAL A 37 -20.70 -13.82 -9.19
N ASP A 38 -21.95 -13.42 -8.99
CA ASP A 38 -22.92 -13.31 -10.09
C ASP A 38 -22.71 -12.03 -10.91
N GLU A 39 -22.29 -10.96 -10.25
CA GLU A 39 -22.06 -9.64 -10.86
C GLU A 39 -20.90 -8.93 -10.16
N TYR A 40 -20.19 -8.08 -10.90
CA TYR A 40 -19.29 -7.08 -10.31
C TYR A 40 -19.36 -5.76 -11.06
N SER A 41 -19.03 -4.68 -10.39
CA SER A 41 -18.89 -3.34 -10.96
C SER A 41 -17.75 -2.59 -10.32
N ILE A 42 -17.21 -1.61 -11.04
CA ILE A 42 -16.18 -0.68 -10.56
C ILE A 42 -16.75 0.72 -10.70
N ASP A 43 -16.74 1.49 -9.63
CA ASP A 43 -17.17 2.89 -9.66
C ASP A 43 -16.02 3.84 -10.02
N ASN A 44 -16.34 5.15 -10.12
CA ASN A 44 -15.37 6.18 -10.47
C ASN A 44 -14.27 6.40 -9.41
N MET A 45 -14.49 5.94 -8.19
CA MET A 45 -13.49 5.97 -7.12
C MET A 45 -12.59 4.72 -7.12
N GLY A 46 -12.90 3.74 -7.98
CA GLY A 46 -12.18 2.47 -8.06
C GLY A 46 -12.67 1.41 -7.08
N ASN A 47 -13.77 1.63 -6.37
CA ASN A 47 -14.35 0.61 -5.52
C ASN A 47 -14.87 -0.56 -6.36
N VAL A 48 -14.60 -1.78 -5.92
CA VAL A 48 -15.15 -3.00 -6.53
C VAL A 48 -16.35 -3.45 -5.70
N THR A 49 -17.51 -3.47 -6.32
CA THR A 49 -18.73 -4.03 -5.73
C THR A 49 -19.02 -5.35 -6.41
N THR A 50 -19.20 -6.40 -5.62
CA THR A 50 -19.57 -7.74 -6.11
C THR A 50 -20.89 -8.19 -5.49
N ILE A 51 -21.66 -8.96 -6.24
CA ILE A 51 -22.96 -9.48 -5.80
C ILE A 51 -22.93 -11.00 -5.92
N VAL A 52 -23.32 -11.65 -4.83
CA VAL A 52 -23.64 -13.09 -4.80
C VAL A 52 -25.10 -13.22 -4.42
N ARG A 53 -25.91 -13.80 -5.31
CA ARG A 53 -27.36 -13.95 -5.12
C ARG A 53 -27.64 -15.10 -4.16
N GLY A 54 -28.38 -14.80 -3.10
CA GLY A 54 -28.85 -15.78 -2.14
C GLY A 54 -30.12 -16.51 -2.61
N LYS A 55 -30.62 -17.41 -1.78
CA LYS A 55 -31.91 -18.13 -2.02
C LYS A 55 -33.14 -17.21 -1.89
N SER A 56 -33.02 -16.08 -1.18
CA SER A 56 -34.08 -15.09 -0.96
C SER A 56 -33.51 -13.69 -1.13
N SER A 57 -34.35 -12.76 -1.56
CA SER A 57 -34.03 -11.33 -1.67
C SER A 57 -34.41 -10.51 -0.44
N ASP A 58 -35.04 -11.12 0.58
CA ASP A 58 -35.61 -10.42 1.72
C ASP A 58 -34.56 -9.78 2.64
N LYS A 59 -33.34 -10.35 2.61
CA LYS A 59 -32.23 -9.87 3.42
C LYS A 59 -30.99 -9.69 2.57
N LYS A 60 -30.27 -8.60 2.82
CA LYS A 60 -28.97 -8.32 2.21
C LYS A 60 -27.92 -8.25 3.29
N VAL A 61 -26.78 -8.86 3.05
CA VAL A 61 -25.59 -8.76 3.91
C VAL A 61 -24.51 -8.11 3.08
N MET A 62 -23.90 -7.06 3.60
CA MET A 62 -22.73 -6.40 3.00
C MET A 62 -21.49 -6.76 3.79
N ILE A 63 -20.45 -7.19 3.10
CA ILE A 63 -19.10 -7.35 3.63
C ILE A 63 -18.25 -6.27 2.96
N ALA A 64 -17.61 -5.42 3.77
CA ALA A 64 -16.78 -4.34 3.28
C ALA A 64 -15.35 -4.48 3.82
N ALA A 65 -14.38 -4.26 2.94
CA ALA A 65 -12.96 -4.20 3.28
C ALA A 65 -12.28 -3.21 2.33
N HIS A 66 -11.20 -2.57 2.79
CA HIS A 66 -10.36 -1.78 1.91
C HIS A 66 -9.34 -2.66 1.18
N MET A 67 -8.83 -2.21 0.03
CA MET A 67 -7.84 -2.93 -0.76
C MET A 67 -6.49 -2.20 -0.83
N ASP A 68 -6.46 -0.93 -0.46
CA ASP A 68 -5.24 -0.15 -0.47
C ASP A 68 -4.32 -0.53 0.69
N GLU A 69 -3.04 -0.27 0.52
CA GLU A 69 -2.02 -0.35 1.55
C GLU A 69 -1.30 0.99 1.70
N ILE A 70 -0.69 1.23 2.84
CA ILE A 70 0.12 2.44 3.06
C ILE A 70 1.27 2.51 2.07
N GLY A 71 1.58 3.71 1.59
CA GLY A 71 2.64 3.92 0.60
C GLY A 71 3.20 5.33 0.64
N PHE A 72 3.91 5.69 -0.41
CA PHE A 72 4.55 6.99 -0.54
C PHE A 72 4.33 7.55 -1.94
N ILE A 73 4.19 8.87 -2.03
CA ILE A 73 4.21 9.57 -3.31
C ILE A 73 5.47 10.42 -3.40
N VAL A 74 6.19 10.29 -4.52
CA VAL A 74 7.39 11.09 -4.78
C VAL A 74 7.01 12.56 -4.94
N THR A 75 7.71 13.44 -4.21
CA THR A 75 7.50 14.90 -4.28
C THR A 75 8.66 15.62 -4.94
N HIS A 76 9.87 15.07 -4.88
CA HIS A 76 11.06 15.67 -5.47
C HIS A 76 12.15 14.62 -5.64
N ILE A 77 12.94 14.76 -6.69
CA ILE A 77 14.17 14.00 -6.91
C ILE A 77 15.27 15.03 -7.11
N ASP A 78 16.31 14.98 -6.30
CA ASP A 78 17.43 15.92 -6.39
C ASP A 78 18.46 15.48 -7.46
N ASP A 79 19.44 16.37 -7.70
CA ASP A 79 20.48 16.15 -8.73
C ASP A 79 21.42 14.97 -8.40
N HIS A 80 21.40 14.46 -7.18
CA HIS A 80 22.17 13.29 -6.73
C HIS A 80 21.35 11.99 -6.76
N GLY A 81 20.07 12.08 -7.13
CA GLY A 81 19.15 10.94 -7.21
C GLY A 81 18.48 10.56 -5.88
N PHE A 82 18.58 11.39 -4.84
CA PHE A 82 17.82 11.22 -3.63
C PHE A 82 16.36 11.62 -3.85
N VAL A 83 15.44 10.78 -3.38
CA VAL A 83 14.00 10.96 -3.56
C VAL A 83 13.38 11.46 -2.26
N ARG A 84 12.64 12.57 -2.35
CA ARG A 84 11.75 13.07 -1.29
C ARG A 84 10.33 12.59 -1.57
N PHE A 85 9.57 12.37 -0.51
CA PHE A 85 8.26 11.76 -0.61
C PHE A 85 7.28 12.32 0.41
N HIS A 86 6.00 12.10 0.14
CA HIS A 86 4.91 12.27 1.11
C HIS A 86 4.33 10.90 1.45
N THR A 87 3.87 10.72 2.68
CA THR A 87 3.20 9.49 3.09
C THR A 87 1.77 9.44 2.56
N LEU A 88 1.36 8.28 2.08
CA LEU A 88 -0.02 7.92 1.77
C LEU A 88 -0.48 6.94 2.84
N GLY A 89 -1.33 7.41 3.75
CA GLY A 89 -1.71 6.69 4.96
C GLY A 89 -0.83 7.01 6.17
N GLY A 90 -1.09 6.34 7.28
CA GLY A 90 -0.42 6.56 8.57
C GLY A 90 0.84 5.71 8.72
N PHE A 91 1.95 6.35 9.08
CA PHE A 91 3.22 5.70 9.37
C PHE A 91 3.73 6.05 10.77
N ASP A 92 4.33 5.10 11.46
CA ASP A 92 5.24 5.42 12.55
C ASP A 92 6.64 5.73 11.96
N PRO A 93 7.12 6.99 12.04
CA PRO A 93 8.41 7.36 11.46
C PRO A 93 9.58 6.50 11.94
N LYS A 94 9.50 5.94 13.13
CA LYS A 94 10.57 5.09 13.70
C LYS A 94 10.79 3.80 12.90
N THR A 95 9.77 3.33 12.19
CA THR A 95 9.86 2.09 11.40
C THR A 95 10.43 2.29 10.01
N LEU A 96 10.65 3.55 9.58
CA LEU A 96 11.07 3.85 8.21
C LEU A 96 12.58 3.64 7.96
N THR A 97 13.40 3.70 9.00
CA THR A 97 14.87 3.61 8.86
C THR A 97 15.28 2.28 8.22
N ALA A 98 16.07 2.34 7.15
CA ALA A 98 16.62 1.21 6.42
C ALA A 98 15.60 0.28 5.76
N GLN A 99 14.31 0.69 5.68
CA GLN A 99 13.30 -0.06 4.93
C GLN A 99 13.58 -0.01 3.44
N ARG A 100 13.39 -1.15 2.77
CA ARG A 100 13.41 -1.22 1.31
C ARG A 100 12.03 -0.86 0.77
N VAL A 101 12.03 -0.10 -0.31
CA VAL A 101 10.81 0.30 -1.03
C VAL A 101 10.98 0.02 -2.51
N ILE A 102 9.88 -0.19 -3.20
CA ILE A 102 9.83 -0.22 -4.66
C ILE A 102 9.37 1.14 -5.14
N ILE A 103 10.17 1.76 -6.00
CA ILE A 103 9.84 3.03 -6.66
C ILE A 103 9.29 2.69 -8.04
N HIS A 104 8.00 2.90 -8.22
CA HIS A 104 7.31 2.68 -9.48
C HIS A 104 7.55 3.85 -10.44
N GLY A 105 8.34 3.64 -11.49
CA GLY A 105 8.64 4.60 -12.53
C GLY A 105 8.44 3.99 -13.92
N LYS A 106 9.25 4.40 -14.90
CA LYS A 106 9.27 3.71 -16.22
C LYS A 106 9.68 2.24 -16.09
N LYS A 107 10.41 1.92 -15.05
CA LYS A 107 10.74 0.59 -14.56
C LYS A 107 10.81 0.66 -13.04
N ASP A 108 10.53 -0.44 -12.39
CA ASP A 108 10.63 -0.54 -10.94
C ASP A 108 12.10 -0.49 -10.49
N LEU A 109 12.35 0.28 -9.45
CA LEU A 109 13.65 0.43 -8.82
C LEU A 109 13.53 0.12 -7.33
N ILE A 110 14.53 -0.54 -6.78
CA ILE A 110 14.62 -0.73 -5.32
C ILE A 110 15.31 0.49 -4.74
N GLY A 111 14.62 1.16 -3.82
CA GLY A 111 15.15 2.22 -2.98
C GLY A 111 15.32 1.78 -1.54
N VAL A 112 16.12 2.53 -0.80
CA VAL A 112 16.32 2.31 0.65
C VAL A 112 16.05 3.61 1.38
N MET A 113 15.22 3.55 2.42
CA MET A 113 14.93 4.69 3.30
C MET A 113 16.16 5.07 4.10
N GLY A 114 16.66 6.27 3.87
CA GLY A 114 17.78 6.87 4.58
C GLY A 114 17.33 7.99 5.51
N SER A 115 18.11 8.21 6.56
CA SER A 115 17.97 9.35 7.46
C SER A 115 19.36 9.80 7.94
N LYS A 116 19.43 10.93 8.66
CA LYS A 116 20.68 11.40 9.24
C LYS A 116 21.28 10.32 10.14
N PRO A 117 22.55 9.90 9.93
CA PRO A 117 23.18 8.87 10.74
C PRO A 117 23.37 9.31 12.20
N ILE A 118 23.19 8.38 13.14
CA ILE A 118 23.22 8.67 14.57
C ILE A 118 24.54 9.29 15.05
N HIS A 119 25.67 8.94 14.43
CA HIS A 119 27.00 9.44 14.82
C HIS A 119 27.25 10.91 14.41
N VAL A 120 26.42 11.45 13.49
CA VAL A 120 26.47 12.88 13.13
C VAL A 120 25.31 13.68 13.74
N MET A 121 24.50 13.05 14.57
CA MET A 121 23.41 13.71 15.31
C MET A 121 23.92 14.33 16.60
N THR A 122 23.42 15.52 16.94
CA THR A 122 23.59 16.11 18.27
C THR A 122 22.86 15.30 19.34
N ALA A 123 23.22 15.50 20.62
CA ALA A 123 22.55 14.85 21.74
C ALA A 123 21.03 15.15 21.75
N ALA A 124 20.65 16.38 21.42
CA ALA A 124 19.23 16.78 21.33
C ALA A 124 18.49 16.14 20.17
N GLU A 125 19.13 15.91 19.02
CA GLU A 125 18.51 15.23 17.88
C GLU A 125 18.27 13.74 18.17
N ARG A 126 19.18 13.08 18.90
CA ARG A 126 19.06 11.65 19.25
C ARG A 126 17.87 11.34 20.14
N THR A 127 17.38 12.31 20.90
CA THR A 127 16.24 12.15 21.82
C THR A 127 14.89 12.45 21.15
N LYS A 128 14.89 13.04 19.95
CA LYS A 128 13.66 13.37 19.22
C LYS A 128 13.19 12.21 18.38
N VAL A 129 11.86 12.04 18.30
CA VAL A 129 11.26 11.17 17.31
C VAL A 129 11.46 11.81 15.93
N PRO A 130 12.04 11.11 14.94
CA PRO A 130 12.23 11.66 13.62
C PRO A 130 10.86 11.95 12.98
N LYS A 131 10.83 12.99 12.14
CA LYS A 131 9.66 13.28 11.32
C LYS A 131 9.79 12.54 9.99
N THR A 132 8.68 12.29 9.30
CA THR A 132 8.68 11.70 7.95
C THR A 132 9.52 12.54 6.97
N THR A 133 9.54 13.86 7.14
CA THR A 133 10.34 14.80 6.35
C THR A 133 11.85 14.69 6.56
N ASP A 134 12.31 14.00 7.60
CA ASP A 134 13.73 13.78 7.86
C ASP A 134 14.29 12.60 7.03
N TYR A 135 13.41 11.86 6.38
CA TYR A 135 13.75 10.71 5.55
C TYR A 135 13.87 11.07 4.07
N PHE A 136 14.63 10.25 3.37
CA PHE A 136 14.78 10.25 1.91
C PHE A 136 15.00 8.82 1.41
N ILE A 137 14.84 8.64 0.16
CA ILE A 137 15.12 7.36 -0.50
C ILE A 137 16.34 7.56 -1.41
#